data_29fa2486abdac33a8a04a798e5eabd45
#
_entry.id   29fa2486abdac33a8a04a798e5eabd45
#
_cell.length_a   1.000
_cell.length_b   1.000
_cell.length_c   1.000
_cell.angle_alpha   90.00
_cell.angle_beta   90.00
_cell.angle_gamma   90.00
#
_symmetry.space_group_name_H-M   'P 1'
#
loop_
_entity.id
_entity.type
_entity.pdbx_description
1 polymer ?
#
loop_
_entity_poly.entity_id
_entity_poly.type
_entity_poly.pdbx_seq_one_letter_code
_entity_poly.pdbx_strand_id
1 'polypeptide(L)'
;MSKYARRVDVNQSEIVKVLKQLGCSVFDCSRVAGGFPDLLIGKNHKTVLVEIKSSEKASYTPAQELFMLNWRGSTVVRINDIDGAIRLVKLLDNASQ
;
A
#
# COMPACT_ATOMS: atom_id res chain seq x y z
N MET A 1 -11.14 19.14 15.85
CA MET A 1 -11.51 17.80 15.49
C MET A 1 -10.45 17.12 14.74
N SER A 2 -10.18 15.94 15.09
CA SER A 2 -9.15 15.17 14.43
C SER A 2 -9.69 14.33 13.28
N LYS A 3 -10.91 14.57 12.89
CA LYS A 3 -11.53 13.76 11.85
C LYS A 3 -10.79 13.79 10.54
N TYR A 4 -9.99 14.81 10.30
CA TYR A 4 -9.25 14.88 9.05
C TYR A 4 -8.26 13.75 8.91
N ALA A 5 -7.58 13.43 9.99
CA ALA A 5 -6.61 12.36 9.97
C ALA A 5 -7.29 11.01 9.77
N ARG A 6 -8.55 10.91 10.17
CA ARG A 6 -9.23 9.62 10.13
C ARG A 6 -9.65 9.19 8.75
N ARG A 7 -9.79 10.12 7.83
CA ARG A 7 -10.31 9.75 6.52
C ARG A 7 -9.38 8.84 5.76
N VAL A 8 -8.09 9.04 5.94
CA VAL A 8 -7.12 8.17 5.28
C VAL A 8 -7.26 6.76 5.83
N ASP A 9 -7.47 6.65 7.15
CA ASP A 9 -7.57 5.36 7.79
C ASP A 9 -8.78 4.55 7.30
N VAL A 10 -9.88 5.24 7.01
CA VAL A 10 -11.05 4.55 6.50
C VAL A 10 -10.75 3.89 5.16
N ASN A 11 -10.11 4.63 4.27
CA ASN A 11 -9.76 4.10 2.97
C ASN A 11 -8.78 2.92 3.10
N GLN A 12 -7.80 3.06 3.98
CA GLN A 12 -6.83 2.00 4.20
C GLN A 12 -7.50 0.75 4.74
N SER A 13 -8.42 0.91 5.67
CA SER A 13 -9.12 -0.21 6.27
C SER A 13 -9.85 -1.05 5.24
N GLU A 14 -10.54 -0.40 4.32
CA GLU A 14 -11.28 -1.13 3.29
C GLU A 14 -10.35 -1.82 2.31
N ILE A 15 -9.27 -1.18 1.95
CA ILE A 15 -8.29 -1.77 1.04
C ILE A 15 -7.65 -2.99 1.68
N VAL A 16 -7.28 -2.89 2.96
CA VAL A 16 -6.71 -4.03 3.68
C VAL A 16 -7.68 -5.20 3.69
N LYS A 17 -8.95 -4.92 3.95
CA LYS A 17 -9.96 -5.96 3.99
C LYS A 17 -10.05 -6.70 2.66
N VAL A 18 -10.09 -5.96 1.57
CA VAL A 18 -10.15 -6.57 0.24
C VAL A 18 -8.91 -7.40 -0.05
N LEU A 19 -7.73 -6.87 0.27
CA LEU A 19 -6.49 -7.62 0.03
C LEU A 19 -6.49 -8.94 0.78
N LYS A 20 -6.94 -8.92 2.03
CA LYS A 20 -7.01 -10.16 2.80
C LYS A 20 -8.03 -11.14 2.22
N GLN A 21 -9.17 -10.63 1.78
CA GLN A 21 -10.19 -11.48 1.16
C GLN A 21 -9.68 -12.14 -0.11
N LEU A 22 -8.77 -11.47 -0.80
CA LEU A 22 -8.18 -12.00 -2.03
C LEU A 22 -6.94 -12.85 -1.78
N GLY A 23 -6.66 -13.17 -0.54
CA GLY A 23 -5.62 -14.13 -0.21
C GLY A 23 -4.26 -13.57 0.13
N CYS A 24 -4.17 -12.26 0.34
CA CYS A 24 -2.90 -11.65 0.70
C CYS A 24 -2.64 -11.72 2.20
N SER A 25 -1.38 -11.88 2.57
CA SER A 25 -0.93 -11.54 3.91
C SER A 25 -0.70 -10.04 3.93
N VAL A 26 -1.22 -9.37 4.94
CA VAL A 26 -1.12 -7.91 5.03
C VAL A 26 -0.59 -7.53 6.39
N PHE A 27 0.48 -6.76 6.41
CA PHE A 27 1.04 -6.25 7.65
C PHE A 27 0.98 -4.73 7.62
N ASP A 28 0.37 -4.15 8.66
CA ASP A 28 0.19 -2.71 8.75
C ASP A 28 1.48 -2.07 9.25
N CYS A 29 2.08 -1.24 8.43
CA CYS A 29 3.34 -0.56 8.74
C CYS A 29 3.14 0.94 8.93
N SER A 30 1.90 1.38 9.09
CA SER A 30 1.61 2.82 9.11
C SER A 30 2.26 3.55 10.27
N ARG A 31 2.72 2.82 11.29
CA ARG A 31 3.39 3.45 12.42
C ARG A 31 4.90 3.51 12.29
N VAL A 32 5.43 2.93 11.23
CA VAL A 32 6.87 2.99 11.00
C VAL A 32 7.22 4.38 10.51
N ALA A 33 8.26 4.96 11.07
CA ALA A 33 8.67 6.33 10.74
C ALA A 33 9.48 6.37 9.44
N GLY A 34 9.83 7.58 9.01
CA GLY A 34 10.77 7.77 7.93
C GLY A 34 10.22 7.60 6.54
N GLY A 35 8.92 7.78 6.39
CA GLY A 35 8.31 7.69 5.07
C GLY A 35 8.11 6.27 4.60
N PHE A 36 8.23 5.30 5.49
CA PHE A 36 8.02 3.90 5.15
C PHE A 36 6.58 3.69 4.66
N PRO A 37 6.37 2.83 3.66
CA PRO A 37 5.02 2.61 3.11
C PRO A 37 4.04 2.04 4.14
N ASP A 38 2.77 2.19 3.85
CA ASP A 38 1.70 1.84 4.78
C ASP A 38 1.56 0.35 5.04
N LEU A 39 1.78 -0.48 4.02
CA LEU A 39 1.52 -1.91 4.12
C LEU A 39 2.66 -2.73 3.55
N LEU A 40 2.86 -3.90 4.14
CA LEU A 40 3.71 -4.95 3.61
C LEU A 40 2.78 -6.09 3.19
N ILE A 41 2.85 -6.48 1.92
CA ILE A 41 1.92 -7.46 1.34
C ILE A 41 2.69 -8.66 0.85
N GLY A 42 2.18 -9.86 1.18
CA GLY A 42 2.74 -11.09 0.66
C GLY A 42 1.68 -11.92 -0.03
N LYS A 43 2.03 -12.47 -1.20
CA LYS A 43 1.17 -13.41 -1.92
C LYS A 43 2.00 -14.14 -2.96
N ASN A 44 1.77 -15.42 -3.09
CA ASN A 44 2.49 -16.27 -4.06
C ASN A 44 4.00 -16.17 -3.91
N HIS A 45 4.45 -16.13 -2.66
CA HIS A 45 5.88 -16.05 -2.33
C HIS A 45 6.53 -14.76 -2.82
N LYS A 46 5.73 -13.74 -3.08
CA LYS A 46 6.23 -12.42 -3.46
C LYS A 46 5.87 -11.43 -2.37
N THR A 47 6.69 -10.42 -2.24
CA THR A 47 6.52 -9.40 -1.20
C THR A 47 6.58 -8.03 -1.86
N VAL A 48 5.62 -7.18 -1.53
CA VAL A 48 5.63 -5.80 -2.03
C VAL A 48 5.27 -4.86 -0.91
N LEU A 49 5.76 -3.64 -1.04
CA LEU A 49 5.39 -2.54 -0.16
C LEU A 49 4.34 -1.70 -0.87
N VAL A 50 3.34 -1.28 -0.12
CA VAL A 50 2.22 -0.53 -0.68
C VAL A 50 2.02 0.75 0.08
N GLU A 51 1.92 1.85 -0.67
CA GLU A 51 1.57 3.15 -0.12
C GLU A 51 0.13 3.47 -0.52
N ILE A 52 -0.70 3.81 0.44
CA ILE A 52 -2.10 4.10 0.18
C ILE A 52 -2.30 5.61 0.18
N LYS A 53 -2.89 6.11 -0.89
CA LYS A 53 -3.24 7.52 -1.00
C LYS A 53 -4.73 7.63 -1.29
N SER A 54 -5.37 8.65 -0.74
CA SER A 54 -6.82 8.77 -0.85
C SER A 54 -7.29 9.15 -2.25
N SER A 55 -6.40 9.60 -3.11
CA SER A 55 -6.76 9.93 -4.48
C SER A 55 -5.51 9.95 -5.33
N GLU A 56 -5.72 9.96 -6.64
CA GLU A 56 -4.60 10.05 -7.58
C GLU A 56 -3.85 11.36 -7.45
N LYS A 57 -4.53 12.38 -6.97
CA LYS A 57 -3.92 13.72 -6.88
C LYS A 57 -3.14 13.92 -5.59
N ALA A 58 -3.30 13.06 -4.62
CA ALA A 58 -2.57 13.20 -3.37
C ALA A 58 -1.09 13.02 -3.63
N SER A 59 -0.27 13.94 -3.11
CA SER A 59 1.17 13.85 -3.31
C SER A 59 1.83 13.05 -2.21
N TYR A 60 3.06 12.62 -2.49
CA TYR A 60 3.88 12.02 -1.46
C TYR A 60 4.49 13.13 -0.60
N THR A 61 4.71 12.82 0.67
CA THR A 61 5.47 13.71 1.53
C THR A 61 6.94 13.65 1.14
N PRO A 62 7.74 14.65 1.53
CA PRO A 62 9.19 14.58 1.26
C PRO A 62 9.84 13.33 1.82
N ALA A 63 9.41 12.88 3.01
CA ALA A 63 9.99 11.66 3.58
C ALA A 63 9.65 10.44 2.75
N GLN A 64 8.42 10.37 2.23
CA GLN A 64 8.01 9.26 1.37
C GLN A 64 8.79 9.27 0.07
N GLU A 65 8.98 10.44 -0.52
CA GLU A 65 9.76 10.55 -1.75
C GLU A 65 11.19 10.09 -1.54
N LEU A 66 11.78 10.50 -0.44
CA LEU A 66 13.15 10.11 -0.14
C LEU A 66 13.26 8.61 0.09
N PHE A 67 12.29 8.04 0.79
CA PHE A 67 12.29 6.60 1.00
C PHE A 67 12.28 5.87 -0.35
N MET A 68 11.36 6.26 -1.23
CA MET A 68 11.22 5.58 -2.51
C MET A 68 12.44 5.76 -3.40
N LEU A 69 13.07 6.92 -3.32
CA LEU A 69 14.28 7.17 -4.08
C LEU A 69 15.41 6.25 -3.67
N ASN A 70 15.52 5.96 -2.40
CA ASN A 70 16.62 5.16 -1.86
C ASN A 70 16.31 3.67 -1.77
N TRP A 71 15.07 3.29 -1.95
CA TRP A 71 14.67 1.89 -1.81
C TRP A 71 15.18 1.05 -2.96
N ARG A 72 15.85 -0.02 -2.65
CA ARG A 72 16.48 -0.89 -3.64
C ARG A 72 15.76 -2.21 -3.83
N GLY A 73 14.62 -2.37 -3.19
CA GLY A 73 13.80 -3.56 -3.38
C GLY A 73 12.82 -3.37 -4.52
N SER A 74 11.75 -4.15 -4.50
CA SER A 74 10.69 -4.02 -5.49
C SER A 74 10.08 -2.63 -5.44
N THR A 75 9.55 -2.18 -6.56
CA THR A 75 8.87 -0.89 -6.63
C THR A 75 7.78 -0.81 -5.56
N VAL A 76 7.73 0.32 -4.88
CA VAL A 76 6.63 0.59 -3.97
C VAL A 76 5.37 0.83 -4.80
N VAL A 77 4.33 0.07 -4.53
CA VAL A 77 3.08 0.15 -5.28
C VAL A 77 2.17 1.17 -4.62
N ARG A 78 1.56 2.03 -5.43
CA ARG A 78 0.58 2.98 -4.93
C ARG A 78 -0.81 2.46 -5.18
N ILE A 79 -1.66 2.50 -4.17
CA ILE A 79 -3.06 2.10 -4.27
C ILE A 79 -3.92 3.26 -3.79
N ASN A 80 -4.89 3.65 -4.60
CA ASN A 80 -5.79 4.75 -4.27
C ASN A 80 -7.19 4.25 -3.92
N ASP A 81 -7.55 3.05 -4.35
CA ASP A 81 -8.91 2.55 -4.21
C ASP A 81 -8.92 1.02 -4.27
N ILE A 82 -10.11 0.46 -4.17
CA ILE A 82 -10.29 -0.99 -4.19
C ILE A 82 -9.88 -1.57 -5.54
N ASP A 83 -10.17 -0.87 -6.63
CA ASP A 83 -9.75 -1.35 -7.94
C ASP A 83 -8.24 -1.51 -8.02
N GLY A 84 -7.50 -0.60 -7.41
CA GLY A 84 -6.05 -0.71 -7.35
C GLY A 84 -5.59 -1.94 -6.59
N ALA A 85 -6.29 -2.27 -5.51
CA ALA A 85 -5.98 -3.48 -4.74
C ALA A 85 -6.20 -4.73 -5.59
N ILE A 86 -7.30 -4.77 -6.32
CA ILE A 86 -7.61 -5.91 -7.18
C ILE A 86 -6.55 -6.05 -8.28
N ARG A 87 -6.14 -4.94 -8.88
CA ARG A 87 -5.09 -4.98 -9.91
C ARG A 87 -3.78 -5.51 -9.35
N LEU A 88 -3.44 -5.11 -8.13
CA LEU A 88 -2.22 -5.61 -7.51
C LEU A 88 -2.28 -7.12 -7.33
N VAL A 89 -3.40 -7.63 -6.84
CA VAL A 89 -3.54 -9.08 -6.64
C VAL A 89 -3.38 -9.82 -7.95
N LYS A 90 -3.98 -9.31 -9.01
CA LYS A 90 -3.83 -9.95 -10.33
C LYS A 90 -2.37 -9.98 -10.77
N LEU A 91 -1.64 -8.90 -10.53
CA LEU A 91 -0.23 -8.88 -10.87
C LEU A 91 0.56 -9.91 -10.06
N LEU A 92 0.27 -10.01 -8.78
CA LEU A 92 0.98 -10.97 -7.94
C LEU A 92 0.66 -12.40 -8.34
N ASP A 93 -0.58 -12.66 -8.75
CA ASP A 93 -0.97 -13.99 -9.19
C ASP A 93 -0.36 -14.38 -10.52
N ASN A 94 -0.21 -13.41 -11.42
CA ASN A 94 0.29 -13.69 -12.77
C ASN A 94 1.81 -13.66 -12.85
N ALA A 95 2.45 -12.96 -11.94
CA ALA A 95 3.89 -12.74 -12.03
C ALA A 95 4.70 -13.97 -11.61
N SER A 96 4.04 -15.06 -11.30
CA SER A 96 4.74 -16.28 -10.94
C SER A 96 5.30 -17.02 -12.14
N GLN A 97 5.08 -16.51 -13.32
CA GLN A 97 5.55 -17.15 -14.55
C GLN A 97 7.05 -17.24 -14.65
#